data_9d7ead43e09828b9d40868521a6631a9
#
_entry.id   9d7ead43e09828b9d40868521a6631a9
#
_cell.length_a   1.000
_cell.length_b   1.000
_cell.length_c   1.000
_cell.angle_alpha   90.00
_cell.angle_beta   90.00
_cell.angle_gamma   90.00
#
_symmetry.space_group_name_H-M   'P 1'
#
loop_
_entity.id
_entity.type
_entity.pdbx_description
1 polymer ?
#
loop_
_entity_poly.entity_id
_entity_poly.type
_entity_poly.pdbx_seq_one_letter_code
_entity_poly.pdbx_strand_id
1 'polypeptide(L)'
;NSYSDSKLHFSTDTITFDTVFASIGSITKTLIVYNHNNYDVKTNVELKGSSVANFRINIDGIAGNTQNNIDIPAQDSIFIFLEVTIDPSNNSNPYILTDSLVFNTGSTQQDVDLVAWGQDAYFHTANTYGEIINGNDTSRFFYHSLDCSQPWSSDKPHVIYGYAIVEPGDILTINEGCNIYLHKNSGILVGNPFSEFAGGSIKVNGSLGNEVVFQGDRLDAWYNNIPGQWDRIWLPPGSINNEIN
;
A
#
# COMPACT_ATOMS: atom_id res chain seq x y z
N ASN A 1 34.29 9.66 31.01
CA ASN A 1 34.42 9.98 29.60
C ASN A 1 33.00 10.37 29.11
N SER A 2 32.79 11.67 28.82
CA SER A 2 31.51 12.13 28.36
C SER A 2 31.37 11.82 26.84
N TYR A 3 30.47 10.91 26.50
CA TYR A 3 30.03 10.63 25.13
C TYR A 3 29.13 11.73 24.59
N SER A 4 29.41 13.00 24.94
CA SER A 4 28.44 14.09 24.85
C SER A 4 28.18 14.68 23.46
N ASP A 5 29.00 14.32 22.44
CA ASP A 5 28.91 14.94 21.12
C ASP A 5 29.02 13.95 19.95
N SER A 6 28.57 12.73 20.18
CA SER A 6 28.59 11.70 19.12
C SER A 6 27.53 11.96 18.06
N LYS A 7 27.97 12.00 16.80
CA LYS A 7 27.05 12.03 15.66
C LYS A 7 26.83 10.62 15.14
N LEU A 8 25.56 10.35 14.84
CA LEU A 8 25.13 9.18 14.09
C LEU A 8 25.10 9.49 12.60
N HIS A 9 25.19 8.48 11.77
CA HIS A 9 24.99 8.58 10.33
C HIS A 9 23.76 7.80 9.94
N PHE A 10 23.01 8.33 8.99
CA PHE A 10 21.77 7.72 8.54
C PHE A 10 21.87 7.30 7.08
N SER A 11 21.23 6.20 6.72
CA SER A 11 21.15 5.75 5.32
C SER A 11 20.44 6.76 4.40
N THR A 12 19.60 7.62 4.98
CA THR A 12 18.94 8.76 4.32
C THR A 12 18.59 9.80 5.38
N ASP A 13 18.45 11.05 4.98
CA ASP A 13 17.95 12.14 5.82
C ASP A 13 16.42 12.30 5.76
N THR A 14 15.78 11.66 4.77
CA THR A 14 14.34 11.73 4.56
C THR A 14 13.82 10.36 4.13
N ILE A 15 12.76 9.89 4.78
CA ILE A 15 12.03 8.69 4.38
C ILE A 15 10.72 9.13 3.75
N THR A 16 10.61 8.86 2.46
CA THR A 16 9.39 9.10 1.69
C THR A 16 8.58 7.82 1.55
N PHE A 17 7.31 7.94 1.91
CA PHE A 17 6.29 6.95 1.55
C PHE A 17 5.57 7.53 0.33
N ASP A 18 5.71 6.87 -0.82
CA ASP A 18 4.94 7.22 -2.00
C ASP A 18 3.45 7.17 -1.70
N THR A 19 2.62 7.58 -2.64
CA THR A 19 1.17 7.66 -2.44
C THR A 19 0.63 6.42 -1.71
N VAL A 20 0.12 6.64 -0.50
CA VAL A 20 -0.49 5.60 0.34
C VAL A 20 -1.99 5.77 0.27
N PHE A 21 -2.69 4.71 -0.11
CA PHE A 21 -4.15 4.73 -0.11
C PHE A 21 -4.68 4.76 1.32
N ALA A 22 -5.64 5.63 1.55
CA ALA A 22 -6.26 5.77 2.87
C ALA A 22 -6.82 4.43 3.38
N SER A 23 -6.74 4.20 4.68
CA SER A 23 -7.11 2.94 5.38
C SER A 23 -6.20 1.74 5.15
N ILE A 24 -5.17 1.86 4.35
CA ILE A 24 -4.23 0.78 4.06
C ILE A 24 -2.84 1.21 4.50
N GLY A 25 -2.14 0.30 5.18
CA GLY A 25 -0.76 0.54 5.57
C GLY A 25 0.17 0.60 4.35
N SER A 26 1.18 1.44 4.43
CA SER A 26 2.26 1.47 3.44
C SER A 26 3.08 0.17 3.46
N ILE A 27 3.96 0.03 2.48
CA ILE A 27 5.07 -0.91 2.61
C ILE A 27 5.98 -0.48 3.77
N THR A 28 6.65 -1.44 4.40
CA THR A 28 7.66 -1.16 5.42
C THR A 28 8.89 -0.52 4.78
N LYS A 29 9.27 0.66 5.25
CA LYS A 29 10.54 1.32 4.90
C LYS A 29 11.58 1.02 5.98
N THR A 30 12.85 1.02 5.62
CA THR A 30 13.95 0.73 6.54
C THR A 30 14.89 1.92 6.59
N LEU A 31 15.15 2.40 7.79
CA LEU A 31 16.24 3.32 8.09
C LEU A 31 17.38 2.55 8.77
N ILE A 32 18.60 2.71 8.28
CA ILE A 32 19.79 2.19 8.94
C ILE A 32 20.48 3.36 9.63
N VAL A 33 20.79 3.16 10.91
CA VAL A 33 21.46 4.14 11.76
C VAL A 33 22.83 3.60 12.11
N TYR A 34 23.88 4.26 11.65
CA TYR A 34 25.27 3.83 11.80
C TYR A 34 25.97 4.58 12.91
N ASN A 35 26.72 3.85 13.71
CA ASN A 35 27.73 4.41 14.62
C ASN A 35 29.14 4.24 14.01
N HIS A 36 29.66 5.25 13.37
CA HIS A 36 31.00 5.24 12.80
C HIS A 36 32.11 5.63 13.84
N ASN A 37 31.73 5.76 15.12
CA ASN A 37 32.71 6.04 16.17
C ASN A 37 33.40 4.74 16.59
N ASN A 38 34.60 4.86 17.19
CA ASN A 38 35.37 3.74 17.72
C ASN A 38 34.95 3.35 19.16
N TYR A 39 33.77 3.77 19.59
CA TYR A 39 33.19 3.50 20.92
C TYR A 39 31.65 3.37 20.77
N ASP A 40 31.08 2.67 21.75
CA ASP A 40 29.64 2.46 21.80
C ASP A 40 28.90 3.80 22.04
N VAL A 41 27.80 4.01 21.37
CA VAL A 41 26.98 5.21 21.49
C VAL A 41 25.61 4.84 22.04
N LYS A 42 25.12 5.65 23.00
CA LYS A 42 23.75 5.57 23.50
C LYS A 42 22.91 6.70 22.94
N THR A 43 21.79 6.35 22.37
CA THR A 43 20.84 7.34 21.83
C THR A 43 19.41 7.08 22.32
N ASN A 44 18.62 8.14 22.36
CA ASN A 44 17.18 8.06 22.53
C ASN A 44 16.53 8.40 21.19
N VAL A 45 15.53 7.64 20.79
CA VAL A 45 14.78 7.85 19.56
C VAL A 45 13.34 8.13 19.88
N GLU A 46 12.79 9.18 19.28
CA GLU A 46 11.41 9.59 19.46
C GLU A 46 10.78 10.04 18.15
N LEU A 47 9.60 9.55 17.84
CA LEU A 47 8.77 10.06 16.76
C LEU A 47 8.08 11.35 17.21
N LYS A 48 8.29 12.43 16.47
CA LYS A 48 7.71 13.75 16.75
C LYS A 48 7.00 14.32 15.55
N GLY A 49 5.84 14.93 15.81
CA GLY A 49 5.05 15.63 14.82
C GLY A 49 3.57 15.61 15.14
N SER A 50 2.77 16.08 14.22
CA SER A 50 1.31 16.13 14.35
C SER A 50 0.63 14.84 13.88
N SER A 51 1.33 13.98 13.15
CA SER A 51 0.82 12.77 12.52
C SER A 51 1.33 11.48 13.17
N VAL A 52 1.87 11.56 14.39
CA VAL A 52 2.46 10.42 15.14
C VAL A 52 1.55 9.19 15.18
N ALA A 53 0.23 9.37 15.28
CA ALA A 53 -0.73 8.27 15.29
C ALA A 53 -0.80 7.49 13.96
N ASN A 54 -0.36 8.10 12.88
CA ASN A 54 -0.36 7.49 11.55
C ASN A 54 0.86 6.60 11.29
N PHE A 55 1.96 6.84 12.00
CA PHE A 55 3.20 6.09 11.82
C PHE A 55 3.33 4.96 12.84
N ARG A 56 3.85 3.84 12.39
CA ARG A 56 4.26 2.71 13.24
C ARG A 56 5.74 2.51 13.09
N ILE A 57 6.44 2.39 14.21
CA ILE A 57 7.90 2.25 14.22
C ILE A 57 8.30 1.03 15.02
N ASN A 58 9.28 0.31 14.51
CA ASN A 58 9.99 -0.74 15.23
C ASN A 58 11.47 -0.37 15.22
N ILE A 59 12.01 -0.15 16.40
CA ILE A 59 13.41 0.26 16.60
C ILE A 59 14.15 -0.94 17.14
N ASP A 60 15.08 -1.50 16.36
CA ASP A 60 15.91 -2.64 16.72
C ASP A 60 15.12 -3.81 17.33
N GLY A 61 13.97 -4.15 16.72
CA GLY A 61 13.08 -5.23 17.14
C GLY A 61 12.04 -4.83 18.20
N ILE A 62 12.05 -3.61 18.73
CA ILE A 62 11.08 -3.12 19.72
C ILE A 62 10.12 -2.13 19.08
N ALA A 63 8.83 -2.46 19.12
CA ALA A 63 7.77 -1.59 18.61
C ALA A 63 7.45 -0.46 19.61
N GLY A 64 7.30 0.77 19.09
CA GLY A 64 6.89 1.93 19.90
C GLY A 64 7.44 3.24 19.36
N ASN A 65 6.74 4.33 19.66
CA ASN A 65 7.05 5.68 19.15
C ASN A 65 8.23 6.34 19.90
N THR A 66 8.68 5.75 21.00
CA THR A 66 9.80 6.25 21.80
C THR A 66 10.58 5.06 22.36
N GLN A 67 11.89 5.10 22.21
CA GLN A 67 12.79 4.16 22.86
C GLN A 67 14.01 4.90 23.42
N ASN A 68 14.35 4.62 24.68
CA ASN A 68 15.44 5.26 25.37
C ASN A 68 16.61 4.31 25.59
N ASN A 69 17.81 4.87 25.69
CA ASN A 69 19.06 4.16 25.99
C ASN A 69 19.35 3.02 25.01
N ILE A 70 19.16 3.27 23.72
CA ILE A 70 19.53 2.33 22.67
C ILE A 70 21.04 2.32 22.56
N ASP A 71 21.65 1.15 22.74
CA ASP A 71 23.09 0.96 22.56
C ASP A 71 23.38 0.62 21.09
N ILE A 72 24.23 1.43 20.46
CA ILE A 72 24.78 1.13 19.13
C ILE A 72 26.27 0.87 19.29
N PRO A 73 26.74 -0.38 19.12
CA PRO A 73 28.15 -0.72 19.29
C PRO A 73 29.08 0.07 18.37
N ALA A 74 30.36 0.15 18.73
CA ALA A 74 31.36 0.81 17.90
C ALA A 74 31.43 0.18 16.51
N GLN A 75 31.44 1.00 15.46
CA GLN A 75 31.52 0.57 14.06
C GLN A 75 30.35 -0.35 13.59
N ASP A 76 29.19 -0.26 14.25
CA ASP A 76 28.01 -1.08 13.96
C ASP A 76 26.81 -0.21 13.61
N SER A 77 25.66 -0.84 13.38
CA SER A 77 24.41 -0.19 13.01
C SER A 77 23.19 -0.87 13.60
N ILE A 78 22.09 -0.12 13.71
CA ILE A 78 20.77 -0.64 14.03
C ILE A 78 19.79 -0.38 12.89
N PHE A 79 18.71 -1.16 12.86
CA PHE A 79 17.63 -1.02 11.87
C PHE A 79 16.38 -0.46 12.53
N ILE A 80 15.77 0.51 11.86
CA ILE A 80 14.46 1.05 12.23
C ILE A 80 13.51 0.76 11.07
N PHE A 81 12.43 0.05 11.36
CA PHE A 81 11.37 -0.24 10.39
C PHE A 81 10.22 0.72 10.62
N LEU A 82 9.72 1.29 9.54
CA LEU A 82 8.67 2.29 9.56
C LEU A 82 7.55 1.93 8.61
N GLU A 83 6.32 2.13 9.06
CA GLU A 83 5.09 2.01 8.27
C GLU A 83 4.22 3.23 8.53
N VAL A 84 3.43 3.62 7.55
CA VAL A 84 2.42 4.66 7.70
C VAL A 84 1.04 4.12 7.34
N THR A 85 0.03 4.47 8.11
CA THR A 85 -1.38 4.23 7.79
C THR A 85 -2.08 5.58 7.75
N ILE A 86 -2.76 5.86 6.65
CA ILE A 86 -3.45 7.12 6.45
C ILE A 86 -4.94 6.91 6.65
N ASP A 87 -5.55 7.64 7.60
CA ASP A 87 -6.99 7.60 7.79
C ASP A 87 -7.70 8.26 6.60
N PRO A 88 -8.81 7.68 6.10
CA PRO A 88 -9.56 8.26 5.02
C PRO A 88 -10.11 9.62 5.45
N SER A 89 -9.67 10.68 4.80
CA SER A 89 -10.30 11.98 4.90
C SER A 89 -11.40 12.08 3.85
N ASN A 90 -12.50 12.77 4.14
CA ASN A 90 -13.56 13.04 3.16
C ASN A 90 -13.12 13.98 2.02
N ASN A 91 -11.83 14.24 1.89
CA ASN A 91 -11.24 15.10 0.87
C ASN A 91 -10.68 14.23 -0.27
N SER A 92 -11.13 14.49 -1.48
CA SER A 92 -10.71 13.79 -2.71
C SER A 92 -9.27 14.14 -3.13
N ASN A 93 -8.65 15.12 -2.51
CA ASN A 93 -7.31 15.59 -2.87
C ASN A 93 -6.21 14.85 -2.12
N PRO A 94 -5.07 14.60 -2.74
CA PRO A 94 -3.89 14.12 -2.04
C PRO A 94 -3.53 15.05 -0.88
N TYR A 95 -3.16 14.47 0.25
CA TYR A 95 -2.67 15.23 1.40
C TYR A 95 -1.32 14.69 1.87
N ILE A 96 -0.54 15.55 2.51
CA ILE A 96 0.82 15.25 2.93
C ILE A 96 0.84 15.16 4.44
N LEU A 97 1.38 14.05 4.97
CA LEU A 97 1.74 13.89 6.37
C LEU A 97 3.25 14.06 6.50
N THR A 98 3.66 14.88 7.46
CA THR A 98 5.07 15.11 7.75
C THR A 98 5.30 14.98 9.24
N ASP A 99 6.28 14.13 9.60
CA ASP A 99 6.75 13.95 10.96
C ASP A 99 8.27 13.77 10.95
N SER A 100 8.91 13.61 12.09
CA SER A 100 10.36 13.38 12.20
C SER A 100 10.70 12.33 13.23
N LEU A 101 11.69 11.50 12.93
CA LEU A 101 12.40 10.70 13.92
C LEU A 101 13.54 11.52 14.51
N VAL A 102 13.44 11.81 15.80
CA VAL A 102 14.43 12.60 16.52
C VAL A 102 15.33 11.70 17.33
N PHE A 103 16.63 11.86 17.13
CA PHE A 103 17.71 11.13 17.81
C PHE A 103 18.40 12.07 18.78
N ASN A 104 18.43 11.74 20.07
CA ASN A 104 19.14 12.49 21.10
C ASN A 104 20.31 11.67 21.62
N THR A 105 21.52 12.06 21.26
CA THR A 105 22.77 11.38 21.59
C THR A 105 23.65 12.31 22.43
N GLY A 106 23.58 12.17 23.76
CA GLY A 106 24.19 13.12 24.66
C GLY A 106 23.61 14.52 24.49
N SER A 107 24.44 15.51 24.11
CA SER A 107 24.02 16.87 23.80
C SER A 107 23.68 17.09 22.33
N THR A 108 23.89 16.09 21.48
CA THR A 108 23.63 16.18 20.03
C THR A 108 22.22 15.73 19.71
N GLN A 109 21.46 16.56 19.01
CA GLN A 109 20.18 16.19 18.45
C GLN A 109 20.30 16.14 16.93
N GLN A 110 19.78 15.07 16.33
CA GLN A 110 19.65 14.86 14.88
C GLN A 110 18.26 14.37 14.58
N ASP A 111 17.81 14.55 13.35
CA ASP A 111 16.50 14.09 12.91
C ASP A 111 16.55 13.49 11.51
N VAL A 112 15.56 12.66 11.21
CA VAL A 112 15.25 12.13 9.89
C VAL A 112 13.82 12.43 9.61
N ASP A 113 13.55 13.12 8.50
CA ASP A 113 12.22 13.52 8.10
C ASP A 113 11.41 12.32 7.58
N LEU A 114 10.13 12.29 7.93
CA LEU A 114 9.15 11.33 7.42
C LEU A 114 8.12 12.09 6.60
N VAL A 115 7.93 11.68 5.35
CA VAL A 115 6.97 12.31 4.43
C VAL A 115 6.12 11.22 3.79
N ALA A 116 4.79 11.35 3.91
CA ALA A 116 3.84 10.45 3.27
C ALA A 116 2.77 11.24 2.52
N TRP A 117 2.43 10.78 1.32
CA TRP A 117 1.31 11.30 0.54
C TRP A 117 0.12 10.37 0.67
N GLY A 118 -1.02 10.90 1.09
CA GLY A 118 -2.28 10.18 1.17
C GLY A 118 -3.17 10.43 -0.03
N GLN A 119 -3.85 9.40 -0.49
CA GLN A 119 -4.87 9.49 -1.53
C GLN A 119 -6.11 8.73 -1.13
N ASP A 120 -7.26 9.37 -1.23
CA ASP A 120 -8.57 8.72 -1.08
C ASP A 120 -8.88 7.86 -2.30
N ALA A 121 -9.63 6.78 -2.11
CA ALA A 121 -9.93 5.80 -3.15
C ALA A 121 -11.28 5.11 -2.92
N TYR A 122 -11.84 4.49 -3.97
CA TYR A 122 -12.92 3.52 -3.86
C TYR A 122 -12.33 2.14 -3.57
N PHE A 123 -12.58 1.62 -2.36
CA PHE A 123 -12.04 0.33 -1.94
C PHE A 123 -13.04 -0.80 -2.21
N HIS A 124 -12.60 -1.78 -2.98
CA HIS A 124 -13.31 -3.02 -3.26
C HIS A 124 -12.62 -4.15 -2.50
N THR A 125 -12.99 -4.32 -1.23
CA THR A 125 -12.34 -5.28 -0.34
C THR A 125 -13.17 -6.56 -0.27
N ALA A 126 -12.53 -7.69 -0.55
CA ALA A 126 -13.13 -9.00 -0.42
C ALA A 126 -13.67 -9.20 1.01
N ASN A 127 -14.89 -9.68 1.13
CA ASN A 127 -15.62 -9.87 2.37
C ASN A 127 -16.35 -11.22 2.45
N THR A 128 -16.29 -12.00 1.38
CA THR A 128 -17.01 -13.27 1.23
C THR A 128 -16.04 -14.37 0.76
N TYR A 129 -16.22 -15.57 1.23
CA TYR A 129 -15.49 -16.75 0.75
C TYR A 129 -16.31 -17.49 -0.31
N GLY A 130 -15.69 -17.71 -1.48
CA GLY A 130 -16.17 -18.63 -2.49
C GLY A 130 -15.41 -19.94 -2.40
N GLU A 131 -16.06 -21.03 -2.74
CA GLU A 131 -15.47 -22.37 -2.79
C GLU A 131 -15.55 -22.92 -4.22
N ILE A 132 -14.42 -23.42 -4.69
CA ILE A 132 -14.31 -24.16 -5.94
C ILE A 132 -14.12 -25.61 -5.58
N ILE A 133 -15.12 -26.45 -5.88
CA ILE A 133 -15.05 -27.90 -5.68
C ILE A 133 -14.71 -28.55 -7.01
N ASN A 134 -13.53 -29.14 -7.10
CA ASN A 134 -13.07 -29.84 -8.30
C ASN A 134 -12.76 -31.31 -7.91
N GLY A 135 -13.76 -32.17 -7.99
CA GLY A 135 -13.68 -33.56 -7.51
C GLY A 135 -13.56 -33.60 -5.97
N ASN A 136 -12.43 -34.09 -5.47
CA ASN A 136 -12.14 -34.13 -4.03
C ASN A 136 -11.37 -32.93 -3.51
N ASP A 137 -10.97 -32.01 -4.40
CA ASP A 137 -10.22 -30.79 -4.04
C ASP A 137 -11.17 -29.61 -3.90
N THR A 138 -11.07 -28.90 -2.77
CA THR A 138 -11.78 -27.65 -2.53
C THR A 138 -10.77 -26.51 -2.47
N SER A 139 -10.87 -25.59 -3.44
CA SER A 139 -10.13 -24.32 -3.40
C SER A 139 -11.03 -23.22 -2.91
N ARG A 140 -10.51 -22.38 -2.03
CA ARG A 140 -11.23 -21.21 -1.51
C ARG A 140 -10.61 -19.96 -2.05
N PHE A 141 -11.45 -19.01 -2.43
CA PHE A 141 -11.02 -17.68 -2.82
C PHE A 141 -11.88 -16.61 -2.11
N PHE A 142 -11.27 -15.47 -1.89
CA PHE A 142 -11.90 -14.39 -1.15
C PHE A 142 -12.34 -13.30 -2.13
N TYR A 143 -13.62 -12.91 -2.09
CA TYR A 143 -14.19 -12.02 -3.07
C TYR A 143 -15.17 -10.99 -2.50
N HIS A 144 -15.49 -9.99 -3.31
CA HIS A 144 -16.52 -8.99 -3.10
C HIS A 144 -17.35 -8.85 -4.38
N SER A 145 -18.68 -8.96 -4.27
CA SER A 145 -19.59 -8.69 -5.40
C SER A 145 -19.69 -7.19 -5.63
N LEU A 146 -19.42 -6.77 -6.87
CA LEU A 146 -19.46 -5.37 -7.25
C LEU A 146 -20.89 -4.86 -7.39
N ASP A 147 -21.15 -3.65 -6.93
CA ASP A 147 -22.33 -2.89 -7.33
C ASP A 147 -22.06 -2.26 -8.71
N CYS A 148 -22.66 -2.84 -9.74
CA CYS A 148 -22.54 -2.38 -11.13
C CYS A 148 -23.65 -1.39 -11.55
N SER A 149 -24.43 -0.88 -10.60
CA SER A 149 -25.55 0.06 -10.88
C SER A 149 -25.09 1.41 -11.45
N GLN A 150 -23.83 1.78 -11.20
CA GLN A 150 -23.21 2.99 -11.72
C GLN A 150 -21.86 2.67 -12.36
N PRO A 151 -21.50 3.36 -13.46
CA PRO A 151 -20.16 3.25 -14.03
C PRO A 151 -19.09 3.72 -13.03
N TRP A 152 -17.93 3.08 -13.08
CA TRP A 152 -16.76 3.61 -12.39
C TRP A 152 -16.29 4.90 -13.05
N SER A 153 -16.00 5.90 -12.23
CA SER A 153 -15.56 7.22 -12.65
C SER A 153 -14.10 7.47 -12.28
N SER A 154 -13.46 8.42 -12.96
CA SER A 154 -12.05 8.76 -12.75
C SER A 154 -11.81 9.80 -11.65
N ASP A 155 -12.84 10.17 -10.88
CA ASP A 155 -12.73 11.17 -9.80
C ASP A 155 -11.84 10.70 -8.65
N LYS A 156 -11.82 9.38 -8.39
CA LYS A 156 -10.93 8.70 -7.45
C LYS A 156 -10.44 7.39 -8.05
N PRO A 157 -9.25 6.92 -7.65
CA PRO A 157 -8.81 5.59 -8.03
C PRO A 157 -9.67 4.49 -7.40
N HIS A 158 -9.73 3.35 -8.05
CA HIS A 158 -10.35 2.13 -7.55
C HIS A 158 -9.25 1.18 -7.07
N VAL A 159 -9.36 0.66 -5.85
CA VAL A 159 -8.35 -0.25 -5.25
C VAL A 159 -9.02 -1.56 -4.89
N ILE A 160 -8.48 -2.67 -5.40
CA ILE A 160 -9.07 -4.01 -5.26
C ILE A 160 -8.20 -4.89 -4.38
N TYR A 161 -8.81 -5.44 -3.31
CA TYR A 161 -8.22 -6.41 -2.38
C TYR A 161 -9.01 -7.72 -2.43
N GLY A 162 -8.39 -8.76 -2.98
CA GLY A 162 -9.04 -10.01 -3.32
C GLY A 162 -9.72 -9.94 -4.68
N TYR A 163 -10.71 -10.77 -4.94
CA TYR A 163 -11.43 -10.75 -6.21
C TYR A 163 -12.65 -9.84 -6.16
N ALA A 164 -12.75 -8.92 -7.11
CA ALA A 164 -13.96 -8.15 -7.38
C ALA A 164 -14.78 -8.88 -8.43
N ILE A 165 -16.01 -9.29 -8.10
CA ILE A 165 -16.86 -10.08 -8.99
C ILE A 165 -17.95 -9.21 -9.62
N VAL A 166 -18.04 -9.26 -10.93
CA VAL A 166 -19.20 -8.81 -11.70
C VAL A 166 -20.19 -9.96 -11.74
N GLU A 167 -21.32 -9.84 -11.06
CA GLU A 167 -22.28 -10.92 -10.95
C GLU A 167 -22.89 -11.29 -12.31
N PRO A 168 -23.41 -12.53 -12.47
CA PRO A 168 -24.09 -12.94 -13.69
C PRO A 168 -25.27 -12.01 -14.05
N GLY A 169 -25.23 -11.48 -15.25
CA GLY A 169 -26.23 -10.54 -15.75
C GLY A 169 -25.89 -9.06 -15.55
N ASP A 170 -24.88 -8.75 -14.72
CA ASP A 170 -24.42 -7.39 -14.51
C ASP A 170 -23.40 -6.94 -15.56
N ILE A 171 -23.24 -5.65 -15.70
CA ILE A 171 -22.29 -5.00 -16.60
C ILE A 171 -21.43 -4.03 -15.80
N LEU A 172 -20.15 -4.36 -15.60
CA LEU A 172 -19.20 -3.39 -15.08
C LEU A 172 -18.77 -2.44 -16.19
N THR A 173 -19.15 -1.18 -16.07
CA THR A 173 -18.71 -0.12 -16.98
C THR A 173 -17.62 0.70 -16.30
N ILE A 174 -16.46 0.84 -16.96
CA ILE A 174 -15.33 1.64 -16.49
C ILE A 174 -15.12 2.78 -17.49
N ASN A 175 -15.28 4.00 -17.03
CA ASN A 175 -15.13 5.18 -17.87
C ASN A 175 -13.65 5.53 -18.09
N GLU A 176 -13.41 6.38 -19.09
CA GLU A 176 -12.08 6.87 -19.44
C GLU A 176 -11.36 7.54 -18.26
N GLY A 177 -10.04 7.42 -18.23
CA GLY A 177 -9.16 8.02 -17.23
C GLY A 177 -9.19 7.33 -15.86
N CYS A 178 -9.94 6.23 -15.68
CA CYS A 178 -9.95 5.48 -14.43
C CYS A 178 -8.60 4.82 -14.17
N ASN A 179 -8.12 4.94 -12.92
CA ASN A 179 -6.97 4.21 -12.43
C ASN A 179 -7.43 3.08 -11.49
N ILE A 180 -7.12 1.85 -11.84
CA ILE A 180 -7.48 0.66 -11.08
C ILE A 180 -6.21 0.00 -10.54
N TYR A 181 -6.11 -0.06 -9.22
CA TYR A 181 -4.99 -0.66 -8.50
C TYR A 181 -5.40 -1.99 -7.92
N LEU A 182 -4.61 -3.02 -8.19
CA LEU A 182 -4.90 -4.36 -7.71
C LEU A 182 -3.80 -4.83 -6.78
N HIS A 183 -4.21 -5.28 -5.59
CA HIS A 183 -3.29 -5.86 -4.62
C HIS A 183 -2.77 -7.23 -5.09
N LYS A 184 -1.73 -7.73 -4.44
CA LYS A 184 -1.19 -9.07 -4.71
C LYS A 184 -2.29 -10.14 -4.59
N ASN A 185 -2.36 -11.04 -5.55
CA ASN A 185 -3.39 -12.09 -5.67
C ASN A 185 -4.82 -11.57 -5.82
N SER A 186 -4.98 -10.33 -6.22
CA SER A 186 -6.29 -9.71 -6.50
C SER A 186 -6.60 -9.71 -7.99
N GLY A 187 -7.87 -9.64 -8.34
CA GLY A 187 -8.31 -9.64 -9.72
C GLY A 187 -9.76 -9.22 -9.89
N ILE A 188 -10.20 -9.18 -11.14
CA ILE A 188 -11.60 -8.98 -11.50
C ILE A 188 -12.10 -10.27 -12.15
N LEU A 189 -13.22 -10.80 -11.64
CA LEU A 189 -13.90 -11.97 -12.21
C LEU A 189 -15.25 -11.54 -12.81
N VAL A 190 -15.44 -11.79 -14.10
CA VAL A 190 -16.62 -11.31 -14.82
C VAL A 190 -17.62 -12.45 -15.04
N GLY A 191 -18.47 -12.70 -14.07
CA GLY A 191 -19.44 -13.79 -14.07
C GLY A 191 -19.02 -15.00 -13.25
N ASN A 192 -19.74 -16.11 -13.42
CA ASN A 192 -19.45 -17.36 -12.71
C ASN A 192 -18.44 -18.22 -13.49
N PRO A 193 -17.25 -18.52 -12.93
CA PRO A 193 -16.22 -19.30 -13.63
C PRO A 193 -16.60 -20.75 -13.87
N PHE A 194 -17.66 -21.25 -13.23
CA PHE A 194 -18.12 -22.64 -13.31
C PHE A 194 -19.37 -22.84 -14.15
N SER A 195 -19.85 -21.78 -14.78
CA SER A 195 -21.04 -21.83 -15.62
C SER A 195 -20.79 -21.17 -16.98
N GLU A 196 -21.00 -21.91 -18.04
CA GLU A 196 -20.97 -21.38 -19.41
C GLU A 196 -22.17 -20.45 -19.73
N PHE A 197 -23.17 -20.44 -18.84
CA PHE A 197 -24.41 -19.70 -19.06
C PHE A 197 -24.63 -18.54 -18.07
N ALA A 198 -23.80 -18.43 -17.06
CA ALA A 198 -23.94 -17.44 -16.00
C ALA A 198 -22.78 -16.43 -16.03
N GLY A 199 -22.76 -15.61 -17.07
CA GLY A 199 -21.74 -14.58 -17.28
C GLY A 199 -22.20 -13.18 -16.94
N GLY A 200 -21.26 -12.35 -16.51
CA GLY A 200 -21.34 -10.89 -16.49
C GLY A 200 -20.69 -10.31 -17.75
N SER A 201 -20.63 -9.00 -17.82
CA SER A 201 -19.93 -8.28 -18.90
C SER A 201 -19.04 -7.18 -18.32
N ILE A 202 -17.97 -6.84 -19.04
CA ILE A 202 -17.13 -5.69 -18.71
C ILE A 202 -17.01 -4.77 -19.94
N LYS A 203 -17.12 -3.48 -19.70
CA LYS A 203 -16.92 -2.44 -20.70
C LYS A 203 -15.91 -1.44 -20.20
N VAL A 204 -14.76 -1.39 -20.87
CA VAL A 204 -13.66 -0.49 -20.56
C VAL A 204 -13.61 0.57 -21.67
N ASN A 205 -13.96 1.80 -21.33
CA ASN A 205 -14.15 2.89 -22.29
C ASN A 205 -12.98 3.88 -22.21
N GLY A 206 -11.75 3.41 -22.50
CA GLY A 206 -10.58 4.30 -22.60
C GLY A 206 -10.63 5.15 -23.88
N SER A 207 -9.93 6.26 -23.88
CA SER A 207 -9.69 7.08 -25.06
C SER A 207 -8.25 7.58 -25.10
N LEU A 208 -7.78 8.03 -26.26
CA LEU A 208 -6.39 8.53 -26.41
C LEU A 208 -6.13 9.72 -25.46
N GLY A 209 -5.19 9.55 -24.54
CA GLY A 209 -4.85 10.53 -23.51
C GLY A 209 -5.73 10.46 -22.26
N ASN A 210 -6.73 9.57 -22.23
CA ASN A 210 -7.55 9.24 -21.07
C ASN A 210 -7.75 7.73 -20.98
N GLU A 211 -6.67 6.99 -21.05
CA GLU A 211 -6.67 5.53 -20.97
C GLU A 211 -7.16 5.06 -19.60
N VAL A 212 -7.77 3.88 -19.56
CA VAL A 212 -8.05 3.17 -18.33
C VAL A 212 -6.82 2.34 -17.97
N VAL A 213 -6.29 2.55 -16.78
CA VAL A 213 -5.05 1.92 -16.33
C VAL A 213 -5.32 0.86 -15.27
N PHE A 214 -4.86 -0.37 -15.52
CA PHE A 214 -4.85 -1.45 -14.53
C PHE A 214 -3.41 -1.72 -14.11
N GLN A 215 -3.12 -1.61 -12.83
CA GLN A 215 -1.75 -1.81 -12.31
C GLN A 215 -1.75 -2.33 -10.88
N GLY A 216 -0.57 -2.75 -10.39
CA GLY A 216 -0.39 -3.12 -9.00
C GLY A 216 -0.54 -1.91 -8.07
N ASP A 217 -0.93 -2.15 -6.84
CA ASP A 217 -1.10 -1.11 -5.80
C ASP A 217 0.23 -0.64 -5.16
N ARG A 218 1.35 -1.21 -5.60
CA ARG A 218 2.68 -0.79 -5.17
C ARG A 218 3.19 0.32 -6.09
N LEU A 219 3.10 1.56 -5.60
CA LEU A 219 3.38 2.76 -6.37
C LEU A 219 4.85 3.20 -6.35
N ASP A 220 5.72 2.49 -5.63
CA ASP A 220 7.16 2.75 -5.66
C ASP A 220 7.71 2.55 -7.08
N ALA A 221 8.53 3.47 -7.56
CA ALA A 221 9.08 3.45 -8.93
C ALA A 221 9.78 2.12 -9.31
N TRP A 222 10.32 1.41 -8.32
CA TRP A 222 10.92 0.09 -8.50
C TRP A 222 9.94 -0.94 -9.06
N TYR A 223 8.65 -0.84 -8.70
CA TYR A 223 7.63 -1.81 -9.10
C TYR A 223 6.99 -1.52 -10.45
N ASN A 224 7.19 -0.34 -11.05
CA ASN A 224 6.54 0.07 -12.30
C ASN A 224 6.72 -0.93 -13.47
N ASN A 225 7.83 -1.66 -13.48
CA ASN A 225 8.16 -2.59 -14.55
C ASN A 225 8.26 -4.06 -14.09
N ILE A 226 7.80 -4.38 -12.88
CA ILE A 226 7.82 -5.75 -12.36
C ILE A 226 6.48 -6.42 -12.67
N PRO A 227 6.45 -7.49 -13.47
CA PRO A 227 5.23 -8.23 -13.76
C PRO A 227 4.78 -9.08 -12.57
N GLY A 228 3.50 -9.53 -12.59
CA GLY A 228 2.99 -10.47 -11.59
C GLY A 228 2.66 -9.84 -10.24
N GLN A 229 2.42 -8.53 -10.20
CA GLN A 229 2.05 -7.83 -8.96
C GLN A 229 0.62 -8.15 -8.51
N TRP A 230 -0.26 -8.50 -9.43
CA TRP A 230 -1.64 -8.89 -9.22
C TRP A 230 -1.98 -10.11 -10.09
N ASP A 231 -3.15 -10.73 -9.93
CA ASP A 231 -3.46 -11.98 -10.62
C ASP A 231 -3.98 -11.73 -12.04
N ARG A 232 -5.26 -11.43 -12.23
CA ARG A 232 -5.84 -11.35 -13.57
C ARG A 232 -7.16 -10.60 -13.64
N ILE A 233 -7.57 -10.26 -14.87
CA ILE A 233 -8.96 -10.05 -15.24
C ILE A 233 -9.44 -11.35 -15.88
N TRP A 234 -10.41 -12.03 -15.26
CA TRP A 234 -10.88 -13.33 -15.68
C TRP A 234 -12.24 -13.21 -16.35
N LEU A 235 -12.27 -13.53 -17.63
CA LEU A 235 -13.46 -13.61 -18.46
C LEU A 235 -13.81 -15.09 -18.67
N PRO A 236 -14.69 -15.70 -17.84
CA PRO A 236 -15.10 -17.09 -18.01
C PRO A 236 -15.90 -17.30 -19.29
N PRO A 237 -16.15 -18.55 -19.76
CA PRO A 237 -16.85 -18.83 -20.99
C PRO A 237 -18.25 -18.22 -21.08
N GLY A 238 -18.94 -18.05 -19.94
CA GLY A 238 -20.26 -17.38 -19.89
C GLY A 238 -20.20 -15.85 -19.98
N SER A 239 -19.02 -15.24 -19.85
CA SER A 239 -18.86 -13.78 -19.97
C SER A 239 -18.92 -13.37 -21.44
N ILE A 240 -19.93 -12.59 -21.80
CA ILE A 240 -20.22 -12.17 -23.18
C ILE A 240 -20.35 -10.66 -23.29
N ASN A 241 -20.27 -10.13 -24.50
CA ASN A 241 -20.40 -8.69 -24.80
C ASN A 241 -19.36 -7.83 -24.05
N ASN A 242 -18.16 -8.38 -23.83
CA ASN A 242 -17.05 -7.64 -23.26
C ASN A 242 -16.44 -6.70 -24.31
N GLU A 243 -16.16 -5.46 -23.91
CA GLU A 243 -15.56 -4.44 -24.77
C GLU A 243 -14.39 -3.80 -24.01
N ILE A 244 -13.23 -3.74 -24.65
CA ILE A 244 -12.04 -3.06 -24.11
C ILE A 244 -11.49 -2.17 -25.23
N ASN A 245 -11.60 -0.87 -25.06
CA ASN A 245 -11.19 0.17 -26.00
C ASN A 245 -9.99 0.94 -25.45
#